data_59d53adfcd6b27a6a70a358b20a51b86
#
_entry.id   59d53adfcd6b27a6a70a358b20a51b86
#
_cell.length_a   1.000
_cell.length_b   1.000
_cell.length_c   1.000
_cell.angle_alpha   90.00
_cell.angle_beta   90.00
_cell.angle_gamma   90.00
#
_symmetry.space_group_name_H-M   'P 1'
#
loop_
_entity.id
_entity.type
_entity.pdbx_description
1 polymer ?
#
loop_
_entity_poly.entity_id
_entity_poly.type
_entity_poly.pdbx_seq_one_letter_code
_entity_poly.pdbx_strand_id
1 'polypeptide(L)'
;MRHSMLVLLLAALPALAAESDALAIDANLRALHMPFGTILDPVYDSIGGNTIVGYSRCGDSALWTGAYLAAEAFRYNVTRAPEALANVKAAVAGLQSLLNVTGNNRLARCIFPASWQFAAGIESEEASNSPQQAPPWVWVDNTSRDQIVGVYFGLAVAFDLVDDAGVQSAISNMATLWSAFIAGHQWSPNDDITSTFELRPEELQMLLQVTRHVNPKDTISGPFIVPPVETGVLVDVQSNDSYFKFSLDYMSFYNLIRYQDNSDNRGAYSIVRRHTSSHQNAFFNMIDRALNGPDATRDAETRSLLDQWLQRPIRDEYVTLTGYPLCGSEACQPVPVPVRPPTDFLWQRDPFLLAGGGYGTTERAGIDYLRPYWMGRYYGVIQESAVQSAAAASGAISPGSIASLYGTNLASGTGQATSQPLPTTLAGTSLSIKDSSGATLAAPLLYVSPTQINFVVPDATATGTASFVPSGGGPASANVQSVAPALFSANGTGTGVAAATAVMTQAANPALQSPIPVYQCGSGGCTAVPMSLGVDTPIYVTFYGTGIRNRSSLNNVTLTINGISVPVTYAGLTPGFTGLDQINAGLVLSLRGAGVINVAATVDGAKSNTVTIDVQ
;
A
#
# COMPACT_ATOMS: atom_id res chain seq x y z
N MET A 1 36.78 -36.51 23.04
CA MET A 1 36.57 -35.27 22.27
C MET A 1 35.16 -35.31 21.74
N ARG A 2 34.24 -34.65 22.38
CA ARG A 2 32.83 -34.53 21.92
C ARG A 2 32.70 -33.19 21.21
N HIS A 3 32.46 -33.22 19.90
CA HIS A 3 32.15 -32.05 19.10
C HIS A 3 30.68 -31.69 19.33
N SER A 4 30.44 -30.65 20.12
CA SER A 4 29.12 -30.03 20.23
C SER A 4 28.86 -29.22 18.95
N MET A 5 28.00 -29.75 18.11
CA MET A 5 27.50 -29.07 16.93
C MET A 5 26.48 -28.00 17.41
N LEU A 6 26.90 -26.73 17.37
CA LEU A 6 26.05 -25.59 17.66
C LEU A 6 25.10 -25.39 16.48
N VAL A 7 23.87 -25.90 16.62
CA VAL A 7 22.80 -25.60 15.66
C VAL A 7 22.36 -24.15 15.91
N LEU A 8 22.84 -23.20 15.08
CA LEU A 8 22.26 -21.88 15.00
C LEU A 8 20.85 -22.04 14.39
N LEU A 9 19.83 -22.01 15.24
CA LEU A 9 18.46 -21.71 14.82
C LEU A 9 18.46 -20.27 14.30
N LEU A 10 18.58 -20.09 13.00
CA LEU A 10 18.17 -18.86 12.34
C LEU A 10 16.65 -18.74 12.52
N ALA A 11 16.24 -18.02 13.56
CA ALA A 11 14.87 -17.54 13.65
C ALA A 11 14.65 -16.65 12.40
N ALA A 12 13.82 -17.10 11.48
CA ALA A 12 13.34 -16.25 10.40
C ALA A 12 12.63 -15.07 11.08
N LEU A 13 13.16 -13.86 10.90
CA LEU A 13 12.47 -12.65 11.29
C LEU A 13 11.11 -12.65 10.54
N PRO A 14 9.99 -12.40 11.23
CA PRO A 14 8.70 -12.33 10.56
C PRO A 14 8.79 -11.27 9.45
N ALA A 15 8.32 -11.64 8.25
CA ALA A 15 8.17 -10.68 7.17
C ALA A 15 7.14 -9.63 7.64
N LEU A 16 7.50 -8.36 7.62
CA LEU A 16 6.57 -7.27 7.91
C LEU A 16 5.72 -7.01 6.67
N ALA A 17 4.42 -6.80 6.87
CA ALA A 17 3.47 -6.51 5.81
C ALA A 17 3.92 -5.29 4.96
N ALA A 18 4.28 -5.53 3.70
CA ALA A 18 4.81 -4.54 2.78
C ALA A 18 3.84 -4.26 1.62
N GLU A 19 4.01 -3.12 0.93
CA GLU A 19 3.21 -2.81 -0.28
C GLU A 19 3.41 -3.87 -1.36
N SER A 20 4.61 -4.43 -1.49
CA SER A 20 4.90 -5.52 -2.43
C SER A 20 4.02 -6.75 -2.22
N ASP A 21 3.68 -7.08 -0.96
CA ASP A 21 2.79 -8.20 -0.65
C ASP A 21 1.35 -7.87 -1.07
N ALA A 22 0.88 -6.68 -0.75
CA ALA A 22 -0.44 -6.21 -1.17
C ALA A 22 -0.57 -6.16 -2.71
N LEU A 23 0.46 -5.68 -3.42
CA LEU A 23 0.47 -5.65 -4.88
C LEU A 23 0.51 -7.05 -5.51
N ALA A 24 1.24 -7.99 -4.90
CA ALA A 24 1.28 -9.38 -5.38
C ALA A 24 -0.09 -10.07 -5.20
N ILE A 25 -0.74 -9.86 -4.05
CA ILE A 25 -2.09 -10.37 -3.77
C ILE A 25 -3.10 -9.76 -4.75
N ASP A 26 -3.06 -8.44 -4.99
CA ASP A 26 -3.93 -7.76 -5.95
C ASP A 26 -3.72 -8.28 -7.38
N ALA A 27 -2.47 -8.47 -7.81
CA ALA A 27 -2.18 -9.01 -9.13
C ALA A 27 -2.73 -10.42 -9.31
N ASN A 28 -2.60 -11.30 -8.31
CA ASN A 28 -3.18 -12.64 -8.31
C ASN A 28 -4.72 -12.58 -8.35
N LEU A 29 -5.33 -11.73 -7.52
CA LEU A 29 -6.78 -11.53 -7.47
C LEU A 29 -7.31 -11.14 -8.85
N ARG A 30 -6.73 -10.14 -9.50
CA ARG A 30 -7.17 -9.68 -10.83
C ARG A 30 -6.99 -10.75 -11.91
N ALA A 31 -5.91 -11.52 -11.84
CA ALA A 31 -5.63 -12.55 -12.83
C ALA A 31 -6.56 -13.76 -12.73
N LEU A 32 -6.95 -14.15 -11.51
CA LEU A 32 -7.61 -15.44 -11.27
C LEU A 32 -9.03 -15.29 -10.69
N HIS A 33 -9.30 -14.25 -9.92
CA HIS A 33 -10.55 -14.11 -9.18
C HIS A 33 -11.56 -13.14 -9.81
N MET A 34 -11.23 -12.46 -10.91
CA MET A 34 -12.15 -11.53 -11.58
C MET A 34 -12.38 -11.88 -13.06
N PRO A 35 -12.79 -13.11 -13.38
CA PRO A 35 -12.93 -13.53 -14.78
C PRO A 35 -13.97 -12.72 -15.56
N PHE A 36 -14.96 -12.13 -14.88
CA PHE A 36 -16.03 -11.31 -15.49
C PHE A 36 -16.21 -9.95 -14.79
N GLY A 37 -15.15 -9.43 -14.15
CA GLY A 37 -15.17 -8.14 -13.48
C GLY A 37 -15.77 -8.16 -12.07
N THR A 38 -16.24 -9.31 -11.61
CA THR A 38 -16.72 -9.54 -10.23
C THR A 38 -15.98 -10.72 -9.60
N ILE A 39 -15.91 -10.75 -8.27
CA ILE A 39 -15.10 -11.71 -7.54
C ILE A 39 -15.72 -13.11 -7.58
N LEU A 40 -14.92 -14.08 -8.00
CA LEU A 40 -15.18 -15.52 -7.93
C LEU A 40 -13.91 -16.22 -7.47
N ASP A 41 -14.04 -17.32 -6.73
CA ASP A 41 -12.86 -18.05 -6.24
C ASP A 41 -12.57 -19.28 -7.08
N PRO A 42 -11.37 -19.40 -7.67
CA PRO A 42 -10.98 -20.55 -8.46
C PRO A 42 -10.84 -21.81 -7.58
N VAL A 43 -11.31 -22.93 -8.10
CA VAL A 43 -11.17 -24.26 -7.51
C VAL A 43 -10.14 -25.04 -8.33
N TYR A 44 -9.13 -25.58 -7.64
CA TYR A 44 -8.03 -26.32 -8.25
C TYR A 44 -8.24 -27.82 -8.15
N ASP A 45 -7.51 -28.56 -8.99
CA ASP A 45 -7.49 -30.04 -9.01
C ASP A 45 -6.96 -30.66 -7.70
N SER A 46 -6.10 -29.93 -6.99
CA SER A 46 -5.56 -30.31 -5.68
C SER A 46 -5.06 -29.09 -4.91
N ILE A 47 -4.79 -29.22 -3.60
CA ILE A 47 -4.30 -28.13 -2.73
C ILE A 47 -2.98 -27.55 -3.27
N GLY A 48 -2.06 -28.40 -3.76
CA GLY A 48 -0.79 -27.99 -4.37
C GLY A 48 -0.83 -27.90 -5.89
N GLY A 49 -1.99 -28.13 -6.52
CA GLY A 49 -2.13 -28.13 -7.97
C GLY A 49 -2.20 -26.73 -8.58
N ASN A 50 -2.04 -26.67 -9.90
CA ASN A 50 -2.06 -25.42 -10.66
C ASN A 50 -3.17 -25.41 -11.74
N THR A 51 -3.98 -26.46 -11.84
CA THR A 51 -5.05 -26.58 -12.83
C THR A 51 -6.36 -26.14 -12.22
N ILE A 52 -6.96 -25.08 -12.76
CA ILE A 52 -8.30 -24.63 -12.35
C ILE A 52 -9.33 -25.59 -12.96
N VAL A 53 -10.13 -26.22 -12.12
CA VAL A 53 -11.16 -27.18 -12.48
C VAL A 53 -12.58 -26.67 -12.25
N GLY A 54 -12.73 -25.50 -11.61
CA GLY A 54 -14.02 -24.88 -11.33
C GLY A 54 -13.87 -23.48 -10.74
N TYR A 55 -15.01 -22.89 -10.45
CA TYR A 55 -15.15 -21.66 -9.67
C TYR A 55 -16.28 -21.82 -8.66
N SER A 56 -16.20 -21.12 -7.57
CA SER A 56 -17.09 -21.23 -6.41
C SER A 56 -17.41 -19.83 -5.83
N ARG A 57 -18.35 -19.80 -4.88
CA ARG A 57 -18.74 -18.63 -4.09
C ARG A 57 -19.30 -17.46 -4.91
N CYS A 58 -19.98 -17.79 -5.99
CA CYS A 58 -20.75 -16.85 -6.78
C CYS A 58 -21.80 -16.11 -5.91
N GLY A 59 -22.38 -16.81 -4.93
CA GLY A 59 -23.35 -16.24 -4.00
C GLY A 59 -22.87 -15.00 -3.23
N ASP A 60 -21.57 -14.86 -3.01
CA ASP A 60 -20.97 -13.74 -2.27
C ASP A 60 -20.18 -12.74 -3.18
N SER A 61 -20.25 -12.94 -4.50
CA SER A 61 -19.47 -12.17 -5.46
C SER A 61 -19.70 -10.66 -5.36
N ALA A 62 -20.95 -10.21 -5.22
CA ALA A 62 -21.28 -8.79 -5.09
C ALA A 62 -20.66 -8.16 -3.84
N LEU A 63 -20.76 -8.84 -2.67
CA LEU A 63 -20.18 -8.41 -1.40
C LEU A 63 -18.66 -8.18 -1.54
N TRP A 64 -17.95 -9.20 -2.08
CA TRP A 64 -16.48 -9.14 -2.20
C TRP A 64 -16.02 -8.15 -3.26
N THR A 65 -16.78 -7.98 -4.34
CA THR A 65 -16.49 -6.94 -5.35
C THR A 65 -16.62 -5.54 -4.74
N GLY A 66 -17.62 -5.30 -3.88
CA GLY A 66 -17.73 -4.06 -3.12
C GLY A 66 -16.58 -3.86 -2.13
N ALA A 67 -16.18 -4.91 -1.41
CA ALA A 67 -15.03 -4.86 -0.49
C ALA A 67 -13.71 -4.60 -1.23
N TYR A 68 -13.51 -5.18 -2.42
CA TYR A 68 -12.36 -4.93 -3.29
C TYR A 68 -12.36 -3.50 -3.82
N LEU A 69 -13.52 -2.98 -4.26
CA LEU A 69 -13.67 -1.58 -4.68
C LEU A 69 -13.21 -0.62 -3.58
N ALA A 70 -13.59 -0.87 -2.32
CA ALA A 70 -13.13 -0.06 -1.19
C ALA A 70 -11.61 -0.14 -1.02
N ALA A 71 -11.01 -1.33 -1.10
CA ALA A 71 -9.56 -1.52 -0.97
C ALA A 71 -8.80 -0.73 -2.05
N GLU A 72 -9.22 -0.82 -3.32
CA GLU A 72 -8.59 -0.10 -4.42
C GLU A 72 -8.83 1.40 -4.38
N ALA A 73 -9.95 1.87 -3.84
CA ALA A 73 -10.20 3.29 -3.60
C ALA A 73 -9.26 3.86 -2.53
N PHE A 74 -9.02 3.14 -1.43
CA PHE A 74 -7.99 3.50 -0.44
C PHE A 74 -6.60 3.50 -1.08
N ARG A 75 -6.26 2.46 -1.86
CA ARG A 75 -4.99 2.38 -2.59
C ARG A 75 -4.80 3.57 -3.52
N TYR A 76 -5.78 3.89 -4.34
CA TYR A 76 -5.72 5.04 -5.25
C TYR A 76 -5.50 6.35 -4.49
N ASN A 77 -6.24 6.56 -3.40
CA ASN A 77 -6.09 7.78 -2.61
C ASN A 77 -4.68 7.93 -2.03
N VAL A 78 -4.08 6.83 -1.53
CA VAL A 78 -2.74 6.82 -0.93
C VAL A 78 -1.62 6.94 -1.98
N THR A 79 -1.76 6.24 -3.12
CA THR A 79 -0.64 6.08 -4.08
C THR A 79 -0.77 6.95 -5.31
N ARG A 80 -1.99 7.35 -5.67
CA ARG A 80 -2.35 7.98 -6.95
C ARG A 80 -1.92 7.16 -8.18
N ALA A 81 -1.69 5.86 -8.00
CA ALA A 81 -1.27 4.97 -9.07
C ALA A 81 -2.36 4.85 -10.15
N PRO A 82 -2.02 5.03 -11.44
CA PRO A 82 -2.99 4.87 -12.54
C PRO A 82 -3.62 3.48 -12.58
N GLU A 83 -2.88 2.45 -12.16
CA GLU A 83 -3.35 1.07 -12.07
C GLU A 83 -4.44 0.91 -11.01
N ALA A 84 -4.31 1.53 -9.84
CA ALA A 84 -5.34 1.53 -8.81
C ALA A 84 -6.65 2.17 -9.32
N LEU A 85 -6.56 3.28 -10.07
CA LEU A 85 -7.73 3.87 -10.72
C LEU A 85 -8.36 2.94 -11.77
N ALA A 86 -7.54 2.23 -12.54
CA ALA A 86 -8.04 1.26 -13.52
C ALA A 86 -8.78 0.11 -12.82
N ASN A 87 -8.28 -0.35 -11.68
CA ASN A 87 -8.92 -1.40 -10.87
C ASN A 87 -10.25 -0.92 -10.26
N VAL A 88 -10.30 0.31 -9.75
CA VAL A 88 -11.55 0.95 -9.31
C VAL A 88 -12.58 0.95 -10.44
N LYS A 89 -12.19 1.41 -11.63
CA LYS A 89 -13.09 1.44 -12.81
C LYS A 89 -13.57 0.04 -13.21
N ALA A 90 -12.70 -0.97 -13.14
CA ALA A 90 -13.05 -2.35 -13.43
C ALA A 90 -14.07 -2.91 -12.42
N ALA A 91 -13.85 -2.67 -11.12
CA ALA A 91 -14.78 -3.10 -10.07
C ALA A 91 -16.15 -2.39 -10.18
N VAL A 92 -16.15 -1.07 -10.46
CA VAL A 92 -17.39 -0.31 -10.73
C VAL A 92 -18.12 -0.87 -11.93
N ALA A 93 -17.43 -1.18 -13.03
CA ALA A 93 -18.05 -1.79 -14.21
C ALA A 93 -18.62 -3.19 -13.91
N GLY A 94 -17.92 -3.99 -13.09
CA GLY A 94 -18.41 -5.27 -12.60
C GLY A 94 -19.71 -5.12 -11.81
N LEU A 95 -19.76 -4.23 -10.84
CA LEU A 95 -20.98 -3.94 -10.08
C LEU A 95 -22.11 -3.41 -10.97
N GLN A 96 -21.79 -2.59 -11.97
CA GLN A 96 -22.79 -2.11 -12.95
C GLN A 96 -23.35 -3.27 -13.81
N SER A 97 -22.56 -4.30 -14.10
CA SER A 97 -23.05 -5.50 -14.78
C SER A 97 -24.06 -6.27 -13.95
N LEU A 98 -23.86 -6.33 -12.61
CA LEU A 98 -24.80 -6.95 -11.67
C LEU A 98 -26.13 -6.18 -11.55
N LEU A 99 -26.12 -4.86 -11.77
CA LEU A 99 -27.34 -4.07 -11.86
C LEU A 99 -28.06 -4.33 -13.20
N ASN A 100 -27.32 -4.29 -14.29
CA ASN A 100 -27.90 -4.28 -15.63
C ASN A 100 -28.49 -5.64 -16.03
N VAL A 101 -27.90 -6.75 -15.59
CA VAL A 101 -28.30 -8.10 -16.00
C VAL A 101 -29.70 -8.48 -15.55
N THR A 102 -30.18 -7.91 -14.45
CA THR A 102 -31.49 -8.24 -13.85
C THR A 102 -32.67 -7.60 -14.61
N GLY A 103 -32.41 -6.50 -15.33
CA GLY A 103 -33.43 -5.78 -16.10
C GLY A 103 -34.46 -5.00 -15.28
N ASN A 104 -34.45 -5.12 -13.95
CA ASN A 104 -35.40 -4.47 -13.04
C ASN A 104 -34.74 -3.68 -11.90
N ASN A 105 -33.43 -3.43 -11.99
CA ASN A 105 -32.62 -2.73 -10.99
C ASN A 105 -32.43 -3.50 -9.66
N ARG A 106 -32.67 -4.81 -9.61
CA ARG A 106 -32.26 -5.64 -8.51
C ARG A 106 -30.73 -5.83 -8.56
N LEU A 107 -30.10 -6.03 -7.43
CA LEU A 107 -28.70 -6.44 -7.37
C LEU A 107 -28.61 -7.95 -7.59
N ALA A 108 -27.92 -8.41 -8.65
CA ALA A 108 -27.57 -9.82 -8.78
C ALA A 108 -26.42 -10.16 -7.80
N ARG A 109 -26.39 -11.40 -7.28
CA ARG A 109 -25.26 -11.88 -6.47
C ARG A 109 -23.99 -12.01 -7.28
N CYS A 110 -24.09 -12.60 -8.49
CA CYS A 110 -22.99 -12.69 -9.46
C CYS A 110 -23.52 -12.85 -10.89
N ILE A 111 -22.59 -12.84 -11.85
CA ILE A 111 -22.85 -12.99 -13.28
C ILE A 111 -21.72 -13.78 -13.93
N PHE A 112 -22.08 -14.67 -14.89
CA PHE A 112 -21.12 -15.39 -15.73
C PHE A 112 -21.75 -15.77 -17.07
N PRO A 113 -20.95 -16.03 -18.14
CA PRO A 113 -21.49 -16.46 -19.42
C PRO A 113 -22.11 -17.87 -19.34
N ALA A 114 -23.30 -18.05 -19.90
CA ALA A 114 -23.94 -19.37 -19.99
C ALA A 114 -23.09 -20.42 -20.73
N SER A 115 -22.23 -19.96 -21.65
CA SER A 115 -21.31 -20.83 -22.40
C SER A 115 -19.98 -21.14 -21.68
N TRP A 116 -19.78 -20.60 -20.49
CA TRP A 116 -18.55 -20.83 -19.75
C TRP A 116 -18.43 -22.27 -19.29
N GLN A 117 -17.25 -22.87 -19.47
CA GLN A 117 -17.03 -24.29 -19.15
C GLN A 117 -17.33 -24.66 -17.70
N PHE A 118 -17.34 -23.70 -16.77
CA PHE A 118 -17.62 -23.90 -15.35
C PHE A 118 -19.05 -23.48 -14.94
N ALA A 119 -19.88 -23.00 -15.88
CA ALA A 119 -21.22 -22.49 -15.59
C ALA A 119 -22.08 -23.51 -14.86
N ALA A 120 -22.15 -24.75 -15.34
CA ALA A 120 -22.98 -25.80 -14.73
C ALA A 120 -22.59 -26.13 -13.29
N GLY A 121 -21.29 -26.03 -12.94
CA GLY A 121 -20.81 -26.22 -11.56
C GLY A 121 -21.34 -25.12 -10.63
N ILE A 122 -21.26 -23.87 -11.07
CA ILE A 122 -21.77 -22.71 -10.31
C ILE A 122 -23.28 -22.75 -10.19
N GLU A 123 -24.01 -23.04 -11.28
CA GLU A 123 -25.49 -23.17 -11.21
C GLU A 123 -25.93 -24.25 -10.21
N SER A 124 -25.17 -25.36 -10.15
CA SER A 124 -25.43 -26.43 -9.17
C SER A 124 -25.14 -26.01 -7.72
N GLU A 125 -24.02 -25.29 -7.49
CA GLU A 125 -23.65 -24.75 -6.18
C GLU A 125 -24.69 -23.75 -5.69
N GLU A 126 -25.16 -22.87 -6.57
CA GLU A 126 -26.06 -21.76 -6.27
C GLU A 126 -27.55 -22.11 -6.47
N ALA A 127 -27.90 -23.38 -6.61
CA ALA A 127 -29.28 -23.79 -6.90
C ALA A 127 -30.33 -23.25 -5.90
N SER A 128 -29.95 -23.08 -4.62
CA SER A 128 -30.79 -22.48 -3.59
C SER A 128 -30.96 -20.95 -3.74
N ASN A 129 -30.09 -20.31 -4.49
CA ASN A 129 -30.11 -18.87 -4.76
C ASN A 129 -30.72 -18.54 -6.14
N SER A 130 -31.43 -19.48 -6.74
CA SER A 130 -32.24 -19.30 -7.95
C SER A 130 -31.46 -18.68 -9.13
N PRO A 131 -30.51 -19.43 -9.77
CA PRO A 131 -29.86 -18.95 -10.96
C PRO A 131 -30.85 -18.63 -12.09
N GLN A 132 -30.70 -17.47 -12.74
CA GLN A 132 -31.57 -16.93 -13.76
C GLN A 132 -30.86 -16.85 -15.10
N GLN A 133 -31.59 -17.14 -16.20
CA GLN A 133 -31.08 -17.07 -17.55
C GLN A 133 -31.35 -15.68 -18.19
N ALA A 134 -30.28 -14.99 -18.59
CA ALA A 134 -30.34 -13.73 -19.32
C ALA A 134 -29.31 -13.77 -20.48
N PRO A 135 -29.57 -14.57 -21.56
CA PRO A 135 -28.57 -14.81 -22.59
C PRO A 135 -27.89 -13.55 -23.13
N PRO A 136 -26.55 -13.54 -23.28
CA PRO A 136 -25.63 -14.69 -23.14
C PRO A 136 -25.20 -15.02 -21.69
N TRP A 137 -25.79 -14.40 -20.67
CA TRP A 137 -25.42 -14.47 -19.27
C TRP A 137 -26.34 -15.37 -18.45
N VAL A 138 -25.79 -15.91 -17.39
CA VAL A 138 -26.50 -16.41 -16.20
C VAL A 138 -26.18 -15.48 -15.05
N TRP A 139 -27.15 -15.18 -14.22
CA TRP A 139 -26.93 -14.43 -12.98
C TRP A 139 -27.63 -15.13 -11.82
N VAL A 140 -27.14 -14.92 -10.59
CA VAL A 140 -27.67 -15.52 -9.37
C VAL A 140 -28.52 -14.52 -8.64
N ASP A 141 -29.71 -14.93 -8.29
CA ASP A 141 -30.77 -14.16 -7.62
C ASP A 141 -30.70 -14.27 -6.09
N ASN A 142 -31.82 -14.07 -5.42
CA ASN A 142 -31.99 -14.18 -3.97
C ASN A 142 -30.97 -13.35 -3.18
N THR A 143 -30.82 -12.09 -3.55
CA THR A 143 -29.89 -11.14 -2.93
C THR A 143 -30.16 -11.00 -1.44
N SER A 144 -29.11 -11.02 -0.64
CA SER A 144 -29.18 -10.87 0.81
C SER A 144 -28.61 -9.52 1.28
N ARG A 145 -28.79 -9.21 2.56
CA ARG A 145 -28.31 -7.98 3.20
C ARG A 145 -26.79 -7.82 3.09
N ASP A 146 -26.04 -8.92 3.11
CA ASP A 146 -24.58 -8.91 3.02
C ASP A 146 -24.09 -8.34 1.67
N GLN A 147 -24.72 -8.71 0.55
CA GLN A 147 -24.39 -8.15 -0.75
C GLN A 147 -24.66 -6.64 -0.76
N ILE A 148 -25.81 -6.22 -0.24
CA ILE A 148 -26.16 -4.79 -0.14
C ILE A 148 -25.14 -4.04 0.70
N VAL A 149 -24.82 -4.53 1.89
CA VAL A 149 -23.88 -3.87 2.81
C VAL A 149 -22.48 -3.78 2.20
N GLY A 150 -21.97 -4.87 1.63
CA GLY A 150 -20.63 -4.86 1.01
C GLY A 150 -20.53 -3.94 -0.19
N VAL A 151 -21.54 -3.94 -1.07
CA VAL A 151 -21.59 -3.05 -2.23
C VAL A 151 -21.67 -1.59 -1.77
N TYR A 152 -22.58 -1.23 -0.87
CA TYR A 152 -22.73 0.15 -0.39
C TYR A 152 -21.51 0.64 0.39
N PHE A 153 -20.82 -0.25 1.12
CA PHE A 153 -19.52 0.07 1.71
C PHE A 153 -18.51 0.49 0.64
N GLY A 154 -18.38 -0.31 -0.43
CA GLY A 154 -17.46 -0.02 -1.53
C GLY A 154 -17.80 1.25 -2.29
N LEU A 155 -19.09 1.45 -2.63
CA LEU A 155 -19.56 2.64 -3.35
C LEU A 155 -19.26 3.92 -2.57
N ALA A 156 -19.57 3.95 -1.28
CA ALA A 156 -19.35 5.12 -0.43
C ALA A 156 -17.86 5.49 -0.33
N VAL A 157 -16.99 4.50 -0.10
CA VAL A 157 -15.54 4.70 -0.01
C VAL A 157 -14.99 5.19 -1.34
N ALA A 158 -15.38 4.58 -2.46
CA ALA A 158 -14.88 4.97 -3.78
C ALA A 158 -15.39 6.35 -4.22
N PHE A 159 -16.64 6.70 -3.90
CA PHE A 159 -17.17 8.04 -4.19
C PHE A 159 -16.37 9.14 -3.50
N ASP A 160 -16.00 8.92 -2.24
CA ASP A 160 -15.27 9.92 -1.44
C ASP A 160 -13.79 10.03 -1.81
N LEU A 161 -13.15 8.90 -2.17
CA LEU A 161 -11.68 8.82 -2.27
C LEU A 161 -11.16 8.91 -3.71
N VAL A 162 -12.04 8.73 -4.71
CA VAL A 162 -11.65 8.71 -6.14
C VAL A 162 -12.16 9.94 -6.85
N ASP A 163 -11.24 10.80 -7.28
CA ASP A 163 -11.51 12.07 -7.95
C ASP A 163 -11.72 11.90 -9.48
N ASP A 164 -12.53 10.90 -9.88
CA ASP A 164 -12.90 10.62 -11.28
C ASP A 164 -14.40 10.78 -11.46
N ALA A 165 -14.81 11.74 -12.29
CA ALA A 165 -16.22 12.08 -12.51
C ALA A 165 -17.04 10.92 -13.10
N GLY A 166 -16.42 10.05 -13.92
CA GLY A 166 -17.07 8.86 -14.47
C GLY A 166 -17.39 7.84 -13.39
N VAL A 167 -16.44 7.58 -12.49
CA VAL A 167 -16.61 6.71 -11.31
C VAL A 167 -17.72 7.25 -10.41
N GLN A 168 -17.66 8.52 -10.04
CA GLN A 168 -18.67 9.15 -9.18
C GLN A 168 -20.07 9.13 -9.78
N SER A 169 -20.20 9.39 -11.08
CA SER A 169 -21.48 9.33 -11.78
C SER A 169 -22.06 7.92 -11.82
N ALA A 170 -21.25 6.90 -12.10
CA ALA A 170 -21.66 5.51 -12.11
C ALA A 170 -22.13 5.05 -10.72
N ILE A 171 -21.39 5.42 -9.66
CA ILE A 171 -21.74 5.12 -8.27
C ILE A 171 -23.08 5.78 -7.88
N SER A 172 -23.23 7.06 -8.17
CA SER A 172 -24.49 7.80 -7.90
C SER A 172 -25.69 7.14 -8.58
N ASN A 173 -25.54 6.71 -9.84
CA ASN A 173 -26.59 6.02 -10.57
C ASN A 173 -26.92 4.65 -9.94
N MET A 174 -25.94 3.81 -9.67
CA MET A 174 -26.16 2.48 -9.07
C MET A 174 -26.83 2.57 -7.70
N ALA A 175 -26.30 3.41 -6.80
CA ALA A 175 -26.87 3.58 -5.46
C ALA A 175 -28.32 4.04 -5.52
N THR A 176 -28.65 4.98 -6.41
CA THR A 176 -30.02 5.47 -6.58
C THR A 176 -30.97 4.38 -7.10
N LEU A 177 -30.55 3.62 -8.12
CA LEU A 177 -31.41 2.59 -8.72
C LEU A 177 -31.66 1.42 -7.76
N TRP A 178 -30.64 0.95 -7.06
CA TRP A 178 -30.81 -0.10 -6.04
C TRP A 178 -31.66 0.36 -4.85
N SER A 179 -31.44 1.58 -4.36
CA SER A 179 -32.28 2.12 -3.27
C SER A 179 -33.73 2.28 -3.69
N ALA A 180 -33.98 2.72 -4.94
CA ALA A 180 -35.34 2.82 -5.47
C ALA A 180 -36.01 1.45 -5.61
N PHE A 181 -35.28 0.42 -6.05
CA PHE A 181 -35.74 -0.95 -6.10
C PHE A 181 -36.15 -1.44 -4.69
N ILE A 182 -35.23 -1.34 -3.72
CA ILE A 182 -35.45 -1.79 -2.33
C ILE A 182 -36.63 -1.04 -1.71
N ALA A 183 -36.75 0.26 -1.88
CA ALA A 183 -37.87 1.06 -1.40
C ALA A 183 -39.20 0.63 -2.02
N GLY A 184 -39.20 0.31 -3.32
CA GLY A 184 -40.39 -0.18 -4.06
C GLY A 184 -40.83 -1.57 -3.61
N HIS A 185 -39.95 -2.36 -2.97
CA HIS A 185 -40.18 -3.73 -2.52
C HIS A 185 -40.24 -3.84 -0.97
N GLN A 186 -40.80 -2.85 -0.32
CA GLN A 186 -41.00 -2.83 1.15
C GLN A 186 -39.72 -2.98 1.95
N TRP A 187 -38.63 -2.43 1.44
CA TRP A 187 -37.29 -2.46 2.04
C TRP A 187 -36.64 -3.85 2.06
N SER A 188 -37.15 -4.78 1.26
CA SER A 188 -36.51 -6.05 0.96
C SER A 188 -35.53 -5.91 -0.21
N PRO A 189 -34.37 -6.57 -0.16
CA PRO A 189 -33.46 -6.66 -1.30
C PRO A 189 -33.98 -7.55 -2.45
N ASN A 190 -35.10 -8.28 -2.24
CA ASN A 190 -35.72 -9.20 -3.19
C ASN A 190 -37.19 -8.86 -3.47
N ASP A 191 -37.70 -9.38 -4.60
CA ASP A 191 -39.13 -9.29 -4.96
C ASP A 191 -40.04 -10.11 -4.03
N ASP A 192 -39.48 -11.17 -3.40
CA ASP A 192 -40.22 -12.06 -2.52
C ASP A 192 -40.15 -11.55 -1.07
N ILE A 193 -41.29 -11.14 -0.54
CA ILE A 193 -41.44 -10.65 0.82
C ILE A 193 -41.23 -11.78 1.87
N THR A 194 -41.21 -13.04 1.43
CA THR A 194 -41.01 -14.19 2.33
C THR A 194 -39.52 -14.44 2.63
N SER A 195 -38.61 -13.68 2.01
CA SER A 195 -37.17 -13.83 2.27
C SER A 195 -36.82 -13.37 3.68
N THR A 196 -36.01 -14.16 4.38
CA THR A 196 -35.48 -13.86 5.72
C THR A 196 -34.37 -12.81 5.75
N PHE A 197 -34.13 -12.12 4.65
CA PHE A 197 -32.99 -11.23 4.44
C PHE A 197 -33.33 -9.74 4.57
N GLU A 198 -34.20 -9.39 5.51
CA GLU A 198 -34.50 -7.99 5.82
C GLU A 198 -33.23 -7.25 6.27
N LEU A 199 -33.08 -6.01 5.78
CA LEU A 199 -32.02 -5.11 6.23
C LEU A 199 -32.22 -4.78 7.72
N ARG A 200 -31.13 -4.84 8.48
CA ARG A 200 -31.11 -4.35 9.86
C ARG A 200 -31.28 -2.82 9.89
N PRO A 201 -31.72 -2.22 11.00
CA PRO A 201 -31.91 -0.78 11.08
C PRO A 201 -30.66 0.04 10.73
N GLU A 202 -29.46 -0.37 11.18
CA GLU A 202 -28.19 0.26 10.86
C GLU A 202 -27.82 0.11 9.37
N GLU A 203 -28.07 -1.06 8.78
CA GLU A 203 -27.84 -1.33 7.37
C GLU A 203 -28.74 -0.48 6.47
N LEU A 204 -30.04 -0.41 6.82
CA LEU A 204 -31.01 0.41 6.12
C LEU A 204 -30.68 1.90 6.21
N GLN A 205 -30.35 2.39 7.42
CA GLN A 205 -29.96 3.79 7.58
C GLN A 205 -28.67 4.12 6.83
N MET A 206 -27.69 3.21 6.86
CA MET A 206 -26.47 3.35 6.08
C MET A 206 -26.77 3.46 4.58
N LEU A 207 -27.59 2.56 4.03
CA LEU A 207 -28.00 2.60 2.63
C LEU A 207 -28.62 3.94 2.25
N LEU A 208 -29.56 4.44 3.05
CA LEU A 208 -30.22 5.73 2.81
C LEU A 208 -29.25 6.91 2.89
N GLN A 209 -28.34 6.91 3.87
CA GLN A 209 -27.36 7.99 4.01
C GLN A 209 -26.33 7.97 2.88
N VAL A 210 -25.85 6.80 2.47
CA VAL A 210 -24.95 6.66 1.32
C VAL A 210 -25.64 7.18 0.05
N THR A 211 -26.89 6.76 -0.21
CA THR A 211 -27.63 7.21 -1.41
C THR A 211 -27.78 8.72 -1.45
N ARG A 212 -28.16 9.34 -0.33
CA ARG A 212 -28.28 10.80 -0.22
C ARG A 212 -26.95 11.52 -0.36
N HIS A 213 -25.88 10.92 0.14
CA HIS A 213 -24.53 11.49 0.02
C HIS A 213 -24.05 11.48 -1.43
N VAL A 214 -24.19 10.37 -2.15
CA VAL A 214 -23.74 10.24 -3.54
C VAL A 214 -24.70 10.89 -4.55
N ASN A 215 -25.96 11.10 -4.17
CA ASN A 215 -26.98 11.79 -4.95
C ASN A 215 -27.82 12.71 -4.07
N PRO A 216 -27.38 13.96 -3.80
CA PRO A 216 -28.12 14.91 -2.96
C PRO A 216 -29.48 15.32 -3.51
N LYS A 217 -29.80 14.96 -4.75
CA LYS A 217 -31.12 15.21 -5.38
C LYS A 217 -32.09 14.04 -5.15
N ASP A 218 -31.63 12.96 -4.56
CA ASP A 218 -32.46 11.81 -4.29
C ASP A 218 -33.55 12.15 -3.27
N THR A 219 -34.78 11.73 -3.57
CA THR A 219 -35.98 12.00 -2.77
C THR A 219 -36.50 10.74 -2.06
N ILE A 220 -35.77 9.62 -2.13
CA ILE A 220 -36.19 8.38 -1.49
C ILE A 220 -36.27 8.59 0.02
N SER A 221 -37.48 8.50 0.54
CA SER A 221 -37.73 8.51 1.97
C SER A 221 -37.57 7.11 2.54
N GLY A 222 -37.02 6.99 3.75
CA GLY A 222 -37.02 5.73 4.49
C GLY A 222 -38.43 5.25 4.81
N PRO A 223 -38.58 4.01 5.34
CA PRO A 223 -39.89 3.52 5.80
C PRO A 223 -40.45 4.46 6.86
N PHE A 224 -41.78 4.47 6.98
CA PHE A 224 -42.51 5.36 7.92
C PHE A 224 -42.05 5.17 9.38
N ILE A 225 -41.68 3.95 9.74
CA ILE A 225 -41.09 3.62 11.05
C ILE A 225 -39.76 2.92 10.79
N VAL A 226 -38.63 3.55 11.20
CA VAL A 226 -37.31 2.92 11.25
C VAL A 226 -37.02 2.61 12.72
N PRO A 227 -36.81 1.35 13.08
CA PRO A 227 -36.37 1.01 14.42
C PRO A 227 -35.06 1.72 14.77
N PRO A 228 -34.80 2.01 16.06
CA PRO A 228 -33.49 2.52 16.47
C PRO A 228 -32.36 1.57 16.03
N VAL A 229 -31.24 2.13 15.56
CA VAL A 229 -30.05 1.35 15.12
C VAL A 229 -29.53 0.40 16.20
N GLU A 230 -29.71 0.76 17.46
CA GLU A 230 -29.33 -0.05 18.62
C GLU A 230 -30.05 -1.41 18.66
N THR A 231 -31.28 -1.50 18.14
CA THR A 231 -32.03 -2.75 18.18
C THR A 231 -31.46 -3.86 17.31
N GLY A 232 -30.92 -3.53 16.12
CA GLY A 232 -30.23 -4.49 15.26
C GLY A 232 -28.99 -5.04 15.95
N VAL A 233 -28.15 -4.14 16.42
CA VAL A 233 -26.91 -4.45 17.14
C VAL A 233 -27.13 -5.32 18.38
N LEU A 234 -28.17 -5.02 19.19
CA LEU A 234 -28.48 -5.83 20.38
C LEU A 234 -28.88 -7.27 20.01
N VAL A 235 -29.59 -7.46 18.90
CA VAL A 235 -29.88 -8.80 18.39
C VAL A 235 -28.56 -9.50 17.99
N ASP A 236 -27.68 -8.80 17.32
CA ASP A 236 -26.44 -9.39 16.82
C ASP A 236 -25.45 -9.76 17.95
N VAL A 237 -25.31 -8.97 18.99
CA VAL A 237 -24.44 -9.32 20.13
C VAL A 237 -25.03 -10.38 21.06
N GLN A 238 -26.36 -10.62 21.00
CA GLN A 238 -27.04 -11.62 21.82
C GLN A 238 -27.21 -12.97 21.13
N SER A 239 -27.14 -13.01 19.79
CA SER A 239 -27.29 -14.26 19.04
C SER A 239 -25.92 -14.90 18.79
N ASN A 240 -25.84 -16.23 18.89
CA ASN A 240 -24.63 -17.01 18.62
C ASN A 240 -24.65 -17.70 17.26
N ASP A 241 -25.48 -17.23 16.34
CA ASP A 241 -25.80 -17.91 15.08
C ASP A 241 -24.71 -17.71 14.01
N SER A 242 -24.12 -16.53 13.94
CA SER A 242 -23.17 -16.23 12.88
C SER A 242 -22.29 -15.03 13.19
N TYR A 243 -20.99 -15.17 13.05
CA TYR A 243 -20.01 -14.11 13.33
C TYR A 243 -19.94 -13.05 12.21
N PHE A 244 -20.28 -13.40 10.97
CA PHE A 244 -20.19 -12.48 9.82
C PHE A 244 -21.03 -11.20 10.02
N LYS A 245 -22.09 -11.25 10.81
CA LYS A 245 -22.96 -10.10 11.14
C LYS A 245 -22.17 -8.91 11.70
N PHE A 246 -21.14 -9.15 12.51
CA PHE A 246 -20.28 -8.07 13.01
C PHE A 246 -19.50 -7.37 11.89
N SER A 247 -19.14 -8.08 10.83
CA SER A 247 -18.55 -7.43 9.65
C SER A 247 -19.53 -6.51 8.95
N LEU A 248 -20.82 -6.87 8.92
CA LEU A 248 -21.89 -6.03 8.36
C LEU A 248 -22.12 -4.79 9.24
N ASP A 249 -22.20 -4.97 10.57
CA ASP A 249 -22.27 -3.86 11.52
C ASP A 249 -21.12 -2.86 11.31
N TYR A 250 -19.88 -3.34 11.29
CA TYR A 250 -18.71 -2.49 11.12
C TYR A 250 -18.70 -1.74 9.80
N MET A 251 -19.06 -2.39 8.67
CA MET A 251 -19.19 -1.72 7.37
C MET A 251 -20.31 -0.67 7.38
N SER A 252 -21.45 -0.98 8.02
CA SER A 252 -22.59 -0.08 8.13
C SER A 252 -22.24 1.15 8.97
N PHE A 253 -21.68 0.97 10.17
CA PHE A 253 -21.31 2.08 11.04
C PHE A 253 -20.17 2.92 10.50
N TYR A 254 -19.23 2.34 9.73
CA TYR A 254 -18.18 3.11 9.07
C TYR A 254 -18.76 4.23 8.20
N ASN A 255 -19.74 3.92 7.36
CA ASN A 255 -20.38 4.91 6.51
C ASN A 255 -21.40 5.76 7.28
N LEU A 256 -22.23 5.11 8.10
CA LEU A 256 -23.30 5.79 8.81
C LEU A 256 -22.76 6.91 9.73
N ILE A 257 -21.72 6.64 10.51
CA ILE A 257 -21.13 7.65 11.41
C ILE A 257 -20.36 8.72 10.62
N ARG A 258 -19.70 8.37 9.53
CA ARG A 258 -19.01 9.37 8.69
C ARG A 258 -19.98 10.38 8.07
N TYR A 259 -21.19 9.97 7.74
CA TYR A 259 -22.19 10.83 7.12
C TYR A 259 -23.20 11.43 8.12
N GLN A 260 -23.45 10.73 9.20
CA GLN A 260 -24.39 11.14 10.25
C GLN A 260 -23.82 10.81 11.64
N ASP A 261 -22.87 11.62 12.09
CA ASP A 261 -22.29 11.47 13.44
C ASP A 261 -23.25 12.01 14.49
N ASN A 262 -23.90 11.11 15.20
CA ASN A 262 -24.82 11.44 16.30
C ASN A 262 -24.69 10.43 17.46
N SER A 263 -25.30 10.76 18.60
CA SER A 263 -25.24 9.95 19.84
C SER A 263 -25.76 8.53 19.66
N ASP A 264 -26.82 8.36 18.86
CA ASP A 264 -27.50 7.07 18.71
C ASP A 264 -26.63 6.11 17.88
N ASN A 265 -26.09 6.58 16.74
CA ASN A 265 -25.16 5.81 15.92
C ASN A 265 -23.87 5.48 16.69
N ARG A 266 -23.32 6.43 17.44
CA ARG A 266 -22.14 6.23 18.30
C ARG A 266 -22.44 5.25 19.45
N GLY A 267 -23.62 5.35 20.06
CA GLY A 267 -24.10 4.45 21.12
C GLY A 267 -24.17 3.00 20.62
N ALA A 268 -24.87 2.79 19.51
CA ALA A 268 -25.02 1.47 18.89
C ALA A 268 -23.65 0.88 18.48
N TYR A 269 -22.81 1.66 17.79
CA TYR A 269 -21.45 1.24 17.44
C TYR A 269 -20.62 0.83 18.68
N SER A 270 -20.76 1.54 19.79
CA SER A 270 -20.03 1.24 21.03
C SER A 270 -20.38 -0.14 21.62
N ILE A 271 -21.58 -0.65 21.37
CA ILE A 271 -22.02 -1.99 21.81
C ILE A 271 -21.25 -3.06 21.04
N VAL A 272 -21.26 -2.99 19.70
CA VAL A 272 -20.51 -3.93 18.82
C VAL A 272 -19.02 -3.87 19.14
N ARG A 273 -18.47 -2.67 19.21
CA ARG A 273 -17.05 -2.45 19.51
C ARG A 273 -16.63 -3.07 20.84
N ARG A 274 -17.43 -2.91 21.87
CA ARG A 274 -17.15 -3.49 23.19
C ARG A 274 -17.19 -5.01 23.15
N HIS A 275 -18.16 -5.58 22.47
CA HIS A 275 -18.33 -7.02 22.31
C HIS A 275 -17.12 -7.64 21.58
N THR A 276 -16.68 -7.02 20.48
CA THR A 276 -15.64 -7.57 19.61
C THR A 276 -14.21 -7.07 19.93
N SER A 277 -14.04 -6.27 20.98
CA SER A 277 -12.76 -5.57 21.26
C SER A 277 -11.55 -6.48 21.46
N SER A 278 -11.75 -7.72 21.91
CA SER A 278 -10.69 -8.72 22.14
C SER A 278 -10.55 -9.74 21.01
N HIS A 279 -11.25 -9.58 19.89
CA HIS A 279 -11.36 -10.61 18.86
C HIS A 279 -10.17 -10.67 17.89
N GLN A 280 -9.19 -9.75 18.01
CA GLN A 280 -8.02 -9.72 17.14
C GLN A 280 -8.42 -9.74 15.65
N ASN A 281 -9.14 -8.70 15.24
CA ASN A 281 -9.67 -8.54 13.89
C ASN A 281 -9.12 -7.25 13.27
N ALA A 282 -8.22 -7.39 12.29
CA ALA A 282 -7.53 -6.26 11.66
C ALA A 282 -8.50 -5.30 10.97
N PHE A 283 -9.58 -5.80 10.37
CA PHE A 283 -10.56 -4.95 9.72
C PHE A 283 -11.38 -4.14 10.72
N PHE A 284 -11.81 -4.74 11.84
CA PHE A 284 -12.52 -4.02 12.90
C PHE A 284 -11.65 -2.93 13.53
N ASN A 285 -10.37 -3.24 13.74
CA ASN A 285 -9.41 -2.25 14.24
C ASN A 285 -9.28 -1.05 13.30
N MET A 286 -9.29 -1.25 11.97
CA MET A 286 -9.19 -0.15 11.02
C MET A 286 -10.44 0.70 10.95
N ILE A 287 -11.62 0.12 11.11
CA ILE A 287 -12.85 0.87 11.25
C ILE A 287 -12.87 1.66 12.56
N ASP A 288 -12.45 1.03 13.67
CA ASP A 288 -12.33 1.72 14.96
C ASP A 288 -11.33 2.88 14.88
N ARG A 289 -10.19 2.69 14.21
CA ARG A 289 -9.22 3.74 13.90
C ARG A 289 -9.83 4.91 13.15
N ALA A 290 -10.68 4.63 12.16
CA ALA A 290 -11.37 5.64 11.37
C ALA A 290 -12.38 6.45 12.20
N LEU A 291 -13.14 5.77 13.07
CA LEU A 291 -14.25 6.37 13.79
C LEU A 291 -13.86 6.99 15.13
N ASN A 292 -12.88 6.44 15.83
CA ASN A 292 -12.46 6.87 17.18
C ASN A 292 -11.06 7.50 17.23
N GLY A 293 -10.32 7.48 16.11
CA GLY A 293 -8.97 8.06 16.06
C GLY A 293 -7.86 7.09 16.50
N PRO A 294 -6.65 7.61 16.74
CA PRO A 294 -5.46 6.82 17.04
C PRO A 294 -5.54 6.03 18.34
N ASP A 295 -5.19 4.71 18.27
CA ASP A 295 -4.93 3.84 19.41
C ASP A 295 -3.66 3.03 19.12
N ALA A 296 -2.56 3.35 19.79
CA ALA A 296 -1.26 2.74 19.52
C ALA A 296 -1.23 1.22 19.72
N THR A 297 -2.04 0.69 20.65
CA THR A 297 -2.13 -0.75 20.93
C THR A 297 -2.85 -1.46 19.78
N ARG A 298 -3.98 -0.94 19.32
CA ARG A 298 -4.73 -1.49 18.19
C ARG A 298 -4.01 -1.31 16.86
N ASP A 299 -3.32 -0.20 16.68
CA ASP A 299 -2.48 0.03 15.50
C ASP A 299 -1.34 -1.01 15.43
N ALA A 300 -0.70 -1.32 16.56
CA ALA A 300 0.33 -2.37 16.64
C ALA A 300 -0.26 -3.77 16.44
N GLU A 301 -1.42 -4.06 17.03
CA GLU A 301 -2.14 -5.31 16.81
C GLU A 301 -2.49 -5.50 15.33
N THR A 302 -3.00 -4.47 14.65
CA THR A 302 -3.34 -4.53 13.23
C THR A 302 -2.14 -4.90 12.37
N ARG A 303 -0.99 -4.27 12.58
CA ARG A 303 0.24 -4.63 11.86
C ARG A 303 0.60 -6.10 12.09
N SER A 304 0.61 -6.55 13.35
CA SER A 304 0.90 -7.95 13.71
C SER A 304 -0.09 -8.93 13.08
N LEU A 305 -1.38 -8.61 13.01
CA LEU A 305 -2.38 -9.48 12.40
C LEU A 305 -2.21 -9.61 10.88
N LEU A 306 -1.78 -8.54 10.21
CA LEU A 306 -1.46 -8.57 8.78
C LEU A 306 -0.18 -9.36 8.51
N ASP A 307 0.86 -9.23 9.34
CA ASP A 307 2.06 -10.06 9.26
C ASP A 307 1.74 -11.55 9.45
N GLN A 308 0.85 -11.88 10.38
CA GLN A 308 0.37 -13.24 10.61
C GLN A 308 -0.47 -13.76 9.44
N TRP A 309 -1.23 -12.90 8.77
CA TRP A 309 -2.02 -13.29 7.60
C TRP A 309 -1.13 -13.82 6.47
N LEU A 310 0.01 -13.19 6.23
CA LEU A 310 0.99 -13.61 5.20
C LEU A 310 1.62 -15.00 5.47
N GLN A 311 1.51 -15.50 6.69
CA GLN A 311 1.99 -16.84 7.06
C GLN A 311 0.96 -17.95 6.76
N ARG A 312 -0.26 -17.59 6.36
CA ARG A 312 -1.32 -18.55 6.04
C ARG A 312 -1.19 -19.10 4.63
N PRO A 313 -1.52 -20.38 4.40
CA PRO A 313 -1.64 -20.90 3.05
C PRO A 313 -2.80 -20.23 2.31
N ILE A 314 -2.66 -19.99 1.02
CA ILE A 314 -3.72 -19.44 0.14
C ILE A 314 -4.87 -20.45 -0.01
N ARG A 315 -4.52 -21.73 -0.06
CA ARG A 315 -5.45 -22.88 -0.09
C ARG A 315 -5.17 -23.76 1.12
N ASP A 316 -6.19 -24.26 1.76
CA ASP A 316 -6.05 -24.95 3.03
C ASP A 316 -7.07 -26.08 3.22
N GLU A 317 -6.68 -27.05 4.04
CA GLU A 317 -7.53 -28.18 4.44
C GLU A 317 -8.43 -27.80 5.62
N TYR A 318 -9.39 -28.70 5.90
CA TYR A 318 -10.14 -28.62 7.14
C TYR A 318 -9.20 -28.76 8.33
N VAL A 319 -9.31 -27.81 9.27
CA VAL A 319 -8.48 -27.76 10.47
C VAL A 319 -9.33 -28.12 11.70
N THR A 320 -8.80 -28.96 12.56
CA THR A 320 -9.31 -29.21 13.90
C THR A 320 -8.19 -29.01 14.91
N LEU A 321 -8.33 -28.00 15.77
CA LEU A 321 -7.36 -27.66 16.79
C LEU A 321 -7.77 -28.33 18.09
N THR A 322 -6.94 -29.28 18.56
CA THR A 322 -7.14 -29.95 19.84
C THR A 322 -6.11 -29.44 20.85
N GLY A 323 -6.51 -29.42 22.14
CA GLY A 323 -5.59 -29.00 23.21
C GLY A 323 -5.56 -27.50 23.51
N TYR A 324 -6.35 -26.69 22.83
CA TYR A 324 -6.55 -25.30 23.26
C TYR A 324 -7.37 -25.25 24.55
N PRO A 325 -7.07 -24.29 25.46
CA PRO A 325 -7.91 -24.05 26.63
C PRO A 325 -9.34 -23.66 26.21
N LEU A 326 -10.33 -24.35 26.76
CA LEU A 326 -11.74 -24.13 26.44
C LEU A 326 -12.44 -23.29 27.51
N CYS A 327 -13.25 -22.34 27.06
CA CYS A 327 -14.26 -21.61 27.84
C CYS A 327 -15.65 -21.95 27.29
N GLY A 328 -16.18 -23.09 27.73
CA GLY A 328 -17.38 -23.70 27.12
C GLY A 328 -17.02 -24.57 25.91
N SER A 329 -17.61 -24.29 24.75
CA SER A 329 -17.38 -25.01 23.50
C SER A 329 -16.30 -24.34 22.60
N GLU A 330 -15.83 -23.15 22.97
CA GLU A 330 -14.91 -22.32 22.19
C GLU A 330 -13.59 -22.11 22.92
N ALA A 331 -12.58 -21.61 22.22
CA ALA A 331 -11.31 -21.24 22.85
C ALA A 331 -11.49 -20.08 23.84
N CYS A 332 -10.72 -20.08 24.94
CA CYS A 332 -10.73 -18.99 25.93
C CYS A 332 -10.13 -17.67 25.41
N GLN A 333 -9.35 -17.73 24.34
CA GLN A 333 -8.71 -16.59 23.68
C GLN A 333 -8.80 -16.77 22.16
N PRO A 334 -8.78 -15.70 21.37
CA PRO A 334 -8.75 -15.81 19.92
C PRO A 334 -7.60 -16.70 19.47
N VAL A 335 -7.90 -17.65 18.60
CA VAL A 335 -6.90 -18.53 18.00
C VAL A 335 -5.95 -17.68 17.13
N PRO A 336 -4.60 -17.87 17.22
CA PRO A 336 -3.66 -17.13 16.40
C PRO A 336 -3.95 -17.26 14.90
N VAL A 337 -3.84 -16.17 14.16
CA VAL A 337 -4.20 -16.09 12.73
C VAL A 337 -3.57 -17.21 11.86
N PRO A 338 -2.27 -17.56 12.00
CA PRO A 338 -1.65 -18.58 11.15
C PRO A 338 -2.26 -19.99 11.28
N VAL A 339 -2.85 -20.30 12.46
CA VAL A 339 -3.44 -21.60 12.74
C VAL A 339 -4.97 -21.55 12.93
N ARG A 340 -5.56 -20.37 12.76
CA ARG A 340 -7.02 -20.21 12.83
C ARG A 340 -7.69 -21.05 11.75
N PRO A 341 -8.79 -21.73 12.05
CA PRO A 341 -9.48 -22.55 11.07
C PRO A 341 -9.69 -21.80 9.74
N PRO A 342 -9.42 -22.46 8.61
CA PRO A 342 -9.51 -21.81 7.31
C PRO A 342 -10.91 -21.33 7.00
N THR A 343 -10.99 -20.18 6.37
CA THR A 343 -12.25 -19.55 5.96
C THR A 343 -12.06 -18.85 4.63
N ASP A 344 -13.14 -18.57 3.94
CA ASP A 344 -13.17 -17.77 2.72
C ASP A 344 -12.80 -16.32 2.97
N PHE A 345 -13.14 -15.80 4.15
CA PHE A 345 -12.81 -14.45 4.57
C PHE A 345 -12.52 -14.43 6.07
N LEU A 346 -11.27 -14.29 6.43
CA LEU A 346 -10.79 -14.49 7.80
C LEU A 346 -11.52 -13.65 8.85
N TRP A 347 -11.80 -12.38 8.53
CA TRP A 347 -12.41 -11.45 9.48
C TRP A 347 -13.92 -11.60 9.63
N GLN A 348 -14.55 -12.49 8.85
CA GLN A 348 -15.97 -12.87 8.96
C GLN A 348 -16.21 -14.10 9.80
N ARG A 349 -15.18 -14.76 10.27
CA ARG A 349 -15.29 -15.99 11.05
C ARG A 349 -14.95 -15.74 12.50
N ASP A 350 -15.64 -16.49 13.35
CA ASP A 350 -15.43 -16.45 14.79
C ASP A 350 -13.98 -16.85 15.11
N PRO A 351 -13.19 -15.95 15.73
CA PRO A 351 -11.81 -16.22 16.07
C PRO A 351 -11.62 -17.26 17.19
N PHE A 352 -12.69 -17.66 17.86
CA PHE A 352 -12.66 -18.64 18.94
C PHE A 352 -12.96 -20.06 18.48
N LEU A 353 -13.36 -20.25 17.21
CA LEU A 353 -13.62 -21.57 16.66
C LEU A 353 -12.34 -22.40 16.58
N LEU A 354 -12.46 -23.68 17.00
CA LEU A 354 -11.36 -24.65 17.00
C LEU A 354 -11.37 -25.59 15.79
N ALA A 355 -12.44 -25.57 15.02
CA ALA A 355 -12.58 -26.39 13.82
C ALA A 355 -13.25 -25.62 12.70
N GLY A 356 -12.85 -25.87 11.46
CA GLY A 356 -13.44 -25.23 10.30
C GLY A 356 -12.58 -25.38 9.04
N GLY A 357 -13.00 -24.73 7.97
CA GLY A 357 -12.42 -24.88 6.64
C GLY A 357 -13.15 -25.96 5.84
N GLY A 358 -12.41 -26.66 4.99
CA GLY A 358 -12.97 -27.72 4.15
C GLY A 358 -13.09 -27.35 2.69
N TYR A 359 -12.68 -26.14 2.34
CA TYR A 359 -12.63 -25.68 0.94
C TYR A 359 -11.29 -26.00 0.27
N GLY A 360 -10.41 -26.75 0.90
CA GLY A 360 -9.06 -27.17 0.57
C GLY A 360 -8.48 -26.77 -0.76
N THR A 361 -9.18 -27.03 -1.87
CA THR A 361 -8.76 -26.70 -3.23
C THR A 361 -9.22 -25.33 -3.73
N THR A 362 -10.06 -24.61 -2.97
CA THR A 362 -10.53 -23.26 -3.34
C THR A 362 -9.51 -22.22 -2.90
N GLU A 363 -9.04 -21.40 -3.82
CA GLU A 363 -8.11 -20.32 -3.53
C GLU A 363 -8.83 -19.08 -3.03
N ARG A 364 -8.23 -18.38 -2.07
CA ARG A 364 -8.78 -17.16 -1.50
C ARG A 364 -8.37 -15.93 -2.29
N ALA A 365 -9.31 -15.01 -2.48
CA ALA A 365 -9.06 -13.77 -3.19
C ALA A 365 -8.09 -12.80 -2.48
N GLY A 366 -7.87 -12.96 -1.16
CA GLY A 366 -6.97 -12.11 -0.38
C GLY A 366 -7.51 -10.71 -0.06
N ILE A 367 -8.80 -10.45 -0.27
CA ILE A 367 -9.44 -9.16 0.03
C ILE A 367 -9.38 -8.84 1.54
N ASP A 368 -9.39 -9.86 2.37
CA ASP A 368 -9.24 -9.78 3.82
C ASP A 368 -7.84 -9.29 4.26
N TYR A 369 -6.83 -9.38 3.39
CA TYR A 369 -5.57 -8.67 3.55
C TYR A 369 -5.63 -7.26 2.94
N LEU A 370 -6.05 -7.15 1.68
CA LEU A 370 -5.99 -5.89 0.92
C LEU A 370 -6.77 -4.76 1.60
N ARG A 371 -7.98 -5.05 2.08
CA ARG A 371 -8.86 -4.03 2.67
C ARG A 371 -8.26 -3.41 3.94
N PRO A 372 -7.94 -4.14 5.02
CA PRO A 372 -7.34 -3.54 6.21
C PRO A 372 -5.91 -3.00 5.95
N TYR A 373 -5.15 -3.56 5.00
CA TYR A 373 -3.84 -3.03 4.61
C TYR A 373 -3.96 -1.61 4.05
N TRP A 374 -4.78 -1.41 3.01
CA TRP A 374 -4.92 -0.10 2.38
C TRP A 374 -5.64 0.91 3.26
N MET A 375 -6.59 0.47 4.09
CA MET A 375 -7.13 1.31 5.17
C MET A 375 -6.03 1.70 6.16
N GLY A 376 -5.17 0.78 6.55
CA GLY A 376 -4.03 1.04 7.44
C GLY A 376 -3.05 2.07 6.86
N ARG A 377 -2.80 2.01 5.55
CA ARG A 377 -2.02 3.02 4.82
C ARG A 377 -2.70 4.39 4.84
N TYR A 378 -3.98 4.41 4.53
CA TYR A 378 -4.77 5.65 4.50
C TYR A 378 -4.88 6.33 5.86
N TYR A 379 -5.10 5.57 6.94
CA TYR A 379 -5.20 6.10 8.31
C TYR A 379 -3.85 6.23 9.03
N GLY A 380 -2.72 5.99 8.34
CA GLY A 380 -1.38 6.15 8.89
C GLY A 380 -0.98 5.10 9.93
N VAL A 381 -1.65 3.95 9.97
CA VAL A 381 -1.31 2.80 10.81
C VAL A 381 -0.16 2.00 10.20
N ILE A 382 -0.20 1.81 8.88
CA ILE A 382 0.86 1.20 8.09
C ILE A 382 1.55 2.32 7.34
N GLN A 383 2.82 2.53 7.65
CA GLN A 383 3.63 3.53 6.98
C GLN A 383 4.74 2.81 6.24
N GLU A 384 4.87 3.07 4.97
CA GLU A 384 6.00 2.57 4.22
C GLU A 384 7.23 3.39 4.51
N SER A 385 8.30 2.66 4.76
CA SER A 385 9.63 3.23 4.68
C SER A 385 10.03 3.31 3.20
N ALA A 386 10.65 4.43 2.80
CA ALA A 386 11.13 4.65 1.44
C ALA A 386 12.64 4.84 1.45
N VAL A 387 13.36 4.13 0.57
CA VAL A 387 14.78 4.34 0.35
C VAL A 387 14.97 5.11 -0.95
N GLN A 388 15.79 6.16 -0.89
CA GLN A 388 16.16 6.97 -2.06
C GLN A 388 17.59 7.46 -1.95
N SER A 389 18.16 7.98 -3.05
CA SER A 389 19.43 8.67 -3.01
C SER A 389 19.39 9.85 -2.02
N ALA A 390 20.42 10.03 -1.20
CA ALA A 390 20.49 11.17 -0.29
C ALA A 390 20.69 12.51 -1.02
N ALA A 391 21.09 12.48 -2.29
CA ALA A 391 21.34 13.68 -3.10
C ALA A 391 20.14 14.05 -4.00
N ALA A 392 19.17 13.15 -4.19
CA ALA A 392 18.02 13.39 -5.06
C ALA A 392 16.82 12.56 -4.62
N ALA A 393 15.60 13.05 -4.86
CA ALA A 393 14.37 12.31 -4.62
C ALA A 393 14.16 11.22 -5.69
N SER A 394 15.05 10.24 -5.76
CA SER A 394 14.97 9.07 -6.64
C SER A 394 15.13 7.79 -5.85
N GLY A 395 14.37 6.73 -6.20
CA GLY A 395 14.50 5.42 -5.57
C GLY A 395 15.71 4.61 -6.03
N ALA A 396 16.50 5.10 -7.00
CA ALA A 396 17.70 4.41 -7.47
C ALA A 396 18.89 4.73 -6.58
N ILE A 397 19.60 3.68 -6.16
CA ILE A 397 20.83 3.75 -5.36
C ILE A 397 21.85 2.78 -5.94
N SER A 398 23.11 2.87 -5.53
CA SER A 398 24.16 1.96 -5.99
C SER A 398 25.10 1.57 -4.85
N PRO A 399 25.88 0.48 -4.97
CA PRO A 399 26.89 0.13 -3.98
C PRO A 399 27.84 1.30 -3.73
N GLY A 400 28.17 1.57 -2.47
CA GLY A 400 29.00 2.70 -2.04
C GLY A 400 28.32 4.06 -2.06
N SER A 401 27.06 4.19 -2.48
CA SER A 401 26.34 5.48 -2.48
C SER A 401 25.79 5.84 -1.10
N ILE A 402 25.58 7.14 -0.85
CA ILE A 402 24.82 7.63 0.29
C ILE A 402 23.32 7.56 -0.05
N ALA A 403 22.57 6.89 0.79
CA ALA A 403 21.12 6.76 0.69
C ALA A 403 20.43 7.23 1.97
N SER A 404 19.17 7.61 1.85
CA SER A 404 18.29 7.96 2.96
C SER A 404 17.12 7.00 3.00
N LEU A 405 16.87 6.38 4.16
CA LEU A 405 15.67 5.67 4.49
C LEU A 405 14.75 6.62 5.27
N TYR A 406 13.58 6.88 4.73
CA TYR A 406 12.52 7.65 5.38
C TYR A 406 11.44 6.70 5.87
N GLY A 407 10.84 7.02 7.03
CA GLY A 407 9.77 6.20 7.62
C GLY A 407 9.36 6.76 8.97
N THR A 408 8.73 5.94 9.80
CA THR A 408 8.38 6.31 11.18
C THR A 408 8.90 5.28 12.16
N ASN A 409 9.17 5.75 13.38
CA ASN A 409 9.73 4.92 14.46
C ASN A 409 11.05 4.21 14.06
N LEU A 410 11.80 4.79 13.12
CA LEU A 410 13.04 4.22 12.62
C LEU A 410 14.12 4.16 13.72
N ALA A 411 14.11 5.11 14.63
CA ALA A 411 15.00 5.18 15.79
C ALA A 411 14.25 5.74 17.01
N SER A 412 14.71 5.38 18.22
CA SER A 412 14.18 5.94 19.48
C SER A 412 14.69 7.35 19.80
N GLY A 413 15.72 7.80 19.07
CA GLY A 413 16.33 9.12 19.26
C GLY A 413 17.11 9.57 18.03
N THR A 414 17.78 10.71 18.13
CA THR A 414 18.61 11.27 17.05
C THR A 414 20.07 11.04 17.36
N GLY A 415 20.85 10.65 16.33
CA GLY A 415 22.28 10.47 16.41
C GLY A 415 22.97 10.79 15.09
N GLN A 416 24.22 11.28 15.16
CA GLN A 416 25.08 11.53 14.00
C GLN A 416 26.46 10.88 14.21
N ALA A 417 26.98 10.23 13.18
CA ALA A 417 28.30 9.61 13.25
C ALA A 417 29.39 10.71 13.30
N THR A 418 30.35 10.51 14.22
CA THR A 418 31.51 11.41 14.43
C THR A 418 32.84 10.72 14.19
N SER A 419 32.82 9.42 13.86
CA SER A 419 34.03 8.60 13.66
C SER A 419 34.08 7.99 12.26
N GLN A 420 35.33 7.67 11.86
CA GLN A 420 35.62 6.81 10.71
C GLN A 420 36.41 5.58 11.22
N PRO A 421 36.10 4.36 10.75
CA PRO A 421 35.01 4.01 9.85
C PRO A 421 33.64 4.29 10.48
N LEU A 422 32.61 4.51 9.63
CA LEU A 422 31.25 4.75 10.07
C LEU A 422 30.72 3.54 10.89
N PRO A 423 29.99 3.78 12.00
CA PRO A 423 29.40 2.72 12.79
C PRO A 423 28.22 2.05 12.06
N THR A 424 28.00 0.76 12.32
CA THR A 424 26.81 0.02 11.85
C THR A 424 25.65 0.05 12.87
N THR A 425 25.89 0.63 14.05
CA THR A 425 24.87 0.92 15.07
C THR A 425 25.09 2.34 15.57
N LEU A 426 24.04 3.16 15.55
CA LEU A 426 24.10 4.56 15.95
C LEU A 426 22.86 4.89 16.79
N ALA A 427 23.06 5.46 17.99
CA ALA A 427 21.97 5.73 18.95
C ALA A 427 21.03 4.54 19.17
N GLY A 428 21.58 3.32 19.26
CA GLY A 428 20.81 2.09 19.43
C GLY A 428 20.11 1.56 18.16
N THR A 429 20.24 2.25 17.04
CA THR A 429 19.60 1.89 15.75
C THR A 429 20.61 1.24 14.82
N SER A 430 20.19 0.18 14.11
CA SER A 430 20.93 -0.48 13.03
C SER A 430 20.06 -0.63 11.80
N LEU A 431 20.69 -0.82 10.64
CA LEU A 431 20.01 -1.05 9.36
C LEU A 431 20.64 -2.27 8.68
N SER A 432 19.82 -3.28 8.41
CA SER A 432 20.20 -4.49 7.69
C SER A 432 19.70 -4.41 6.25
N ILE A 433 20.52 -4.82 5.29
CA ILE A 433 20.21 -4.83 3.87
C ILE A 433 20.30 -6.26 3.37
N LYS A 434 19.17 -6.82 2.91
CA LYS A 434 19.13 -8.10 2.22
C LYS A 434 19.07 -7.83 0.73
N ASP A 435 20.13 -8.17 0.01
CA ASP A 435 20.25 -7.89 -1.42
C ASP A 435 19.62 -8.96 -2.31
N SER A 436 19.64 -8.77 -3.62
CA SER A 436 19.05 -9.68 -4.61
C SER A 436 19.72 -11.05 -4.67
N SER A 437 20.94 -11.22 -4.15
CA SER A 437 21.62 -12.51 -4.03
C SER A 437 21.20 -13.28 -2.78
N GLY A 438 20.44 -12.63 -1.88
CA GLY A 438 20.06 -13.15 -0.57
C GLY A 438 21.07 -12.88 0.55
N ALA A 439 22.19 -12.20 0.24
CA ALA A 439 23.18 -11.81 1.26
C ALA A 439 22.61 -10.70 2.16
N THR A 440 22.93 -10.79 3.45
CA THR A 440 22.52 -9.80 4.45
C THR A 440 23.75 -9.01 4.92
N LEU A 441 23.70 -7.68 4.74
CA LEU A 441 24.77 -6.75 5.02
C LEU A 441 24.33 -5.71 6.05
N ALA A 442 25.22 -5.32 6.96
CA ALA A 442 24.98 -4.21 7.87
C ALA A 442 25.38 -2.89 7.21
N ALA A 443 24.50 -1.90 7.19
CA ALA A 443 24.75 -0.60 6.60
C ALA A 443 25.60 0.28 7.54
N PRO A 444 26.67 0.93 7.07
CA PRO A 444 27.32 2.02 7.79
C PRO A 444 26.42 3.24 7.89
N LEU A 445 26.23 3.77 9.10
CA LEU A 445 25.28 4.83 9.42
C LEU A 445 25.96 6.19 9.50
N LEU A 446 25.34 7.20 8.89
CA LEU A 446 25.74 8.60 8.97
C LEU A 446 24.87 9.38 9.97
N TYR A 447 23.58 9.13 9.95
CA TYR A 447 22.58 9.83 10.76
C TYR A 447 21.38 8.94 11.03
N VAL A 448 20.80 9.03 12.21
CA VAL A 448 19.55 8.38 12.58
C VAL A 448 18.64 9.36 13.31
N SER A 449 17.34 9.23 13.06
CA SER A 449 16.27 9.93 13.78
C SER A 449 14.99 9.07 13.73
N PRO A 450 13.93 9.41 14.47
CA PRO A 450 12.65 8.70 14.38
C PRO A 450 12.04 8.62 12.98
N THR A 451 12.45 9.52 12.05
CA THR A 451 11.86 9.62 10.71
C THR A 451 12.84 9.45 9.57
N GLN A 452 14.16 9.35 9.84
CA GLN A 452 15.17 9.29 8.80
C GLN A 452 16.43 8.54 9.26
N ILE A 453 16.96 7.69 8.39
CA ILE A 453 18.30 7.07 8.52
C ILE A 453 19.09 7.41 7.27
N ASN A 454 20.24 8.12 7.41
CA ASN A 454 21.20 8.28 6.32
C ASN A 454 22.32 7.26 6.49
N PHE A 455 22.60 6.52 5.44
CA PHE A 455 23.53 5.42 5.46
C PHE A 455 24.32 5.31 4.16
N VAL A 456 25.38 4.53 4.18
CA VAL A 456 26.10 4.14 2.96
C VAL A 456 25.69 2.73 2.57
N VAL A 457 25.30 2.55 1.32
CA VAL A 457 25.03 1.22 0.75
C VAL A 457 26.35 0.44 0.73
N PRO A 458 26.48 -0.72 1.39
CA PRO A 458 27.73 -1.47 1.38
C PRO A 458 28.22 -1.78 -0.02
N ASP A 459 29.53 -1.69 -0.27
CA ASP A 459 30.13 -1.94 -1.60
C ASP A 459 29.87 -3.36 -2.12
N ALA A 460 29.64 -4.33 -1.22
CA ALA A 460 29.34 -5.72 -1.57
C ALA A 460 27.87 -5.98 -1.92
N THR A 461 27.00 -4.97 -1.89
CA THR A 461 25.57 -5.15 -2.17
C THR A 461 25.35 -5.53 -3.64
N ALA A 462 24.70 -6.65 -3.92
CA ALA A 462 24.36 -7.09 -5.26
C ALA A 462 23.31 -6.17 -5.90
N THR A 463 23.44 -5.94 -7.22
CA THR A 463 22.46 -5.17 -8.00
C THR A 463 21.14 -5.93 -8.14
N GLY A 464 20.01 -5.19 -8.18
CA GLY A 464 18.65 -5.72 -8.19
C GLY A 464 17.83 -5.20 -7.02
N THR A 465 16.67 -5.76 -6.79
CA THR A 465 15.81 -5.37 -5.66
C THR A 465 16.43 -5.82 -4.34
N ALA A 466 16.60 -4.87 -3.42
CA ALA A 466 17.08 -5.11 -2.06
C ALA A 466 16.05 -4.65 -1.03
N SER A 467 15.99 -5.37 0.11
CA SER A 467 15.17 -5.03 1.26
C SER A 467 16.03 -4.39 2.35
N PHE A 468 15.56 -3.27 2.89
CA PHE A 468 16.20 -2.47 3.93
C PHE A 468 15.39 -2.59 5.21
N VAL A 469 15.96 -3.21 6.22
CA VAL A 469 15.26 -3.53 7.48
C VAL A 469 15.94 -2.78 8.62
N PRO A 470 15.37 -1.65 9.06
CA PRO A 470 15.85 -0.96 10.26
C PRO A 470 15.49 -1.75 11.53
N SER A 471 16.24 -1.54 12.61
CA SER A 471 15.92 -2.15 13.92
C SER A 471 14.65 -1.58 14.57
N GLY A 472 14.14 -0.47 14.06
CA GLY A 472 12.85 0.14 14.39
C GLY A 472 12.13 0.54 13.12
N GLY A 473 10.81 0.72 13.18
CA GLY A 473 9.99 1.05 12.00
C GLY A 473 9.77 -0.11 11.04
N GLY A 474 9.23 0.19 9.88
CA GLY A 474 8.93 -0.79 8.82
C GLY A 474 10.07 -0.97 7.82
N PRO A 475 10.14 -2.10 7.11
CA PRO A 475 11.09 -2.33 6.03
C PRO A 475 10.79 -1.44 4.82
N ALA A 476 11.80 -1.26 3.98
CA ALA A 476 11.68 -0.60 2.69
C ALA A 476 12.32 -1.46 1.61
N SER A 477 11.92 -1.23 0.35
CA SER A 477 12.57 -1.84 -0.81
C SER A 477 13.10 -0.76 -1.74
N ALA A 478 14.25 -1.02 -2.37
CA ALA A 478 14.79 -0.15 -3.42
C ALA A 478 15.55 -0.98 -4.46
N ASN A 479 15.67 -0.41 -5.67
CA ASN A 479 16.45 -1.02 -6.73
C ASN A 479 17.91 -0.54 -6.64
N VAL A 480 18.81 -1.47 -6.41
CA VAL A 480 20.27 -1.24 -6.41
C VAL A 480 20.77 -1.41 -7.84
N GLN A 481 21.29 -0.34 -8.42
CA GLN A 481 21.88 -0.30 -9.77
C GLN A 481 23.41 -0.31 -9.68
N SER A 482 24.11 -0.63 -10.77
CA SER A 482 25.58 -0.54 -10.82
C SER A 482 26.05 0.88 -10.57
N VAL A 483 25.38 1.86 -11.17
CA VAL A 483 25.57 3.29 -10.95
C VAL A 483 24.20 3.96 -10.78
N ALA A 484 24.12 4.96 -9.91
CA ALA A 484 22.92 5.76 -9.66
C ALA A 484 23.34 7.21 -9.35
N PRO A 485 23.83 7.97 -10.36
CA PRO A 485 24.43 9.27 -10.13
C PRO A 485 23.40 10.26 -9.61
N ALA A 486 23.76 10.98 -8.56
CA ALA A 486 23.00 12.10 -8.05
C ALA A 486 23.95 13.20 -7.54
N LEU A 487 23.63 14.47 -7.84
CA LEU A 487 24.40 15.65 -7.43
C LEU A 487 23.73 16.28 -6.20
N PHE A 488 24.52 16.59 -5.18
CA PHE A 488 24.02 17.30 -4.01
C PHE A 488 23.75 18.77 -4.33
N SER A 489 22.64 19.28 -3.83
CA SER A 489 22.38 20.72 -3.77
C SER A 489 22.77 21.29 -2.42
N ALA A 490 23.20 22.55 -2.36
CA ALA A 490 23.66 23.21 -1.13
C ALA A 490 22.55 23.33 -0.06
N ASN A 491 21.30 23.36 -0.47
CA ASN A 491 20.13 23.39 0.41
C ASN A 491 19.59 22.00 0.78
N GLY A 492 20.23 20.91 0.31
CA GLY A 492 19.85 19.53 0.63
C GLY A 492 18.53 19.02 0.01
N THR A 493 17.95 19.75 -0.96
CA THR A 493 16.66 19.41 -1.57
C THR A 493 16.78 18.57 -2.85
N GLY A 494 18.00 18.36 -3.34
CA GLY A 494 18.26 17.70 -4.64
C GLY A 494 18.01 18.62 -5.85
N THR A 495 17.61 19.86 -5.64
CA THR A 495 17.41 20.89 -6.67
C THR A 495 18.01 22.22 -6.23
N GLY A 496 18.13 23.19 -7.15
CA GLY A 496 18.72 24.49 -6.86
C GLY A 496 20.24 24.49 -6.96
N VAL A 497 20.92 25.39 -6.24
CA VAL A 497 22.36 25.58 -6.39
C VAL A 497 23.16 24.34 -5.96
N ALA A 498 24.17 23.97 -6.78
CA ALA A 498 25.01 22.80 -6.52
C ALA A 498 25.79 22.93 -5.20
N ALA A 499 25.88 21.84 -4.45
CA ALA A 499 26.94 21.71 -3.44
C ALA A 499 28.25 21.45 -4.17
N ALA A 500 29.01 22.49 -4.36
CA ALA A 500 30.24 22.47 -5.15
C ALA A 500 31.30 23.42 -4.60
N THR A 501 32.54 23.13 -4.91
CA THR A 501 33.67 24.04 -4.70
C THR A 501 34.31 24.43 -6.03
N ALA A 502 34.88 25.61 -6.14
CA ALA A 502 35.52 26.04 -7.34
C ALA A 502 36.87 26.69 -7.05
N VAL A 503 37.79 26.55 -8.00
CA VAL A 503 39.06 27.25 -8.01
C VAL A 503 39.22 28.01 -9.32
N MET A 504 39.61 29.25 -9.21
CA MET A 504 40.07 30.07 -10.34
C MET A 504 41.58 29.92 -10.45
N THR A 505 42.04 29.65 -11.64
CA THR A 505 43.51 29.57 -11.92
C THR A 505 43.91 30.71 -12.84
N GLN A 506 45.23 30.93 -13.01
CA GLN A 506 45.77 31.84 -14.02
C GLN A 506 46.24 31.02 -15.21
N ALA A 507 45.83 31.36 -16.42
CA ALA A 507 46.23 30.63 -17.63
C ALA A 507 47.78 30.62 -17.81
N ALA A 508 48.47 31.73 -17.46
CA ALA A 508 49.93 31.84 -17.50
C ALA A 508 50.66 31.04 -16.41
N ASN A 509 50.00 30.72 -15.29
CA ASN A 509 50.53 29.92 -14.18
C ASN A 509 49.41 29.14 -13.47
N PRO A 510 49.04 27.95 -13.98
CA PRO A 510 47.96 27.14 -13.42
C PRO A 510 48.19 26.65 -11.98
N ALA A 511 49.43 26.76 -11.47
CA ALA A 511 49.73 26.45 -10.07
C ALA A 511 49.19 27.52 -9.10
N LEU A 512 48.94 28.73 -9.58
CA LEU A 512 48.28 29.78 -8.79
C LEU A 512 46.78 29.55 -8.80
N GLN A 513 46.28 28.99 -7.72
CA GLN A 513 44.87 28.66 -7.52
C GLN A 513 44.26 29.54 -6.43
N SER A 514 43.11 30.14 -6.72
CA SER A 514 42.34 30.93 -5.77
C SER A 514 40.96 30.28 -5.57
N PRO A 515 40.62 29.80 -4.37
CA PRO A 515 39.24 29.33 -4.08
C PRO A 515 38.24 30.46 -4.34
N ILE A 516 37.14 30.12 -5.00
CA ILE A 516 36.01 31.03 -5.22
C ILE A 516 34.73 30.37 -4.77
N PRO A 517 33.77 31.15 -4.18
CA PRO A 517 32.51 30.57 -3.75
C PRO A 517 31.63 30.23 -4.96
N VAL A 518 30.95 29.10 -4.90
CA VAL A 518 29.91 28.68 -5.86
C VAL A 518 28.53 29.05 -5.35
N TYR A 519 28.35 29.06 -4.05
CA TYR A 519 27.11 29.41 -3.38
C TYR A 519 27.38 30.11 -2.06
N GLN A 520 26.32 30.78 -1.56
CA GLN A 520 26.27 31.33 -0.22
C GLN A 520 24.91 30.97 0.42
N CYS A 521 24.93 30.69 1.73
CA CYS A 521 23.71 30.33 2.47
C CYS A 521 23.39 31.38 3.54
N GLY A 522 22.10 31.69 3.69
CA GLY A 522 21.55 32.58 4.72
C GLY A 522 20.24 32.07 5.26
N SER A 523 19.52 32.90 6.04
CA SER A 523 18.21 32.53 6.61
C SER A 523 17.13 32.21 5.56
N GLY A 524 17.30 32.67 4.31
CA GLY A 524 16.41 32.40 3.17
C GLY A 524 16.80 31.19 2.30
N GLY A 525 17.81 30.40 2.72
CA GLY A 525 18.35 29.28 1.96
C GLY A 525 19.68 29.58 1.29
N CYS A 526 20.08 28.71 0.33
CA CYS A 526 21.34 28.86 -0.39
C CYS A 526 21.10 29.39 -1.81
N THR A 527 21.92 30.37 -2.23
CA THR A 527 21.85 30.99 -3.55
C THR A 527 23.21 30.86 -4.26
N ALA A 528 23.16 30.80 -5.58
CA ALA A 528 24.38 30.77 -6.38
C ALA A 528 25.17 32.10 -6.26
N VAL A 529 26.48 32.01 -6.27
CA VAL A 529 27.39 33.16 -6.35
C VAL A 529 27.93 33.23 -7.76
N PRO A 530 27.84 34.38 -8.46
CA PRO A 530 28.35 34.56 -9.80
C PRO A 530 29.86 34.31 -9.91
N MET A 531 30.25 33.41 -10.80
CA MET A 531 31.66 33.09 -11.10
C MET A 531 32.07 33.80 -12.39
N SER A 532 33.03 34.74 -12.31
CA SER A 532 33.49 35.51 -13.47
C SER A 532 34.50 34.69 -14.28
N LEU A 533 34.05 34.11 -15.39
CA LEU A 533 34.83 33.25 -16.26
C LEU A 533 35.60 34.09 -17.29
N GLY A 534 36.93 34.03 -17.26
CA GLY A 534 37.81 34.75 -18.17
C GLY A 534 38.75 33.84 -18.96
N VAL A 535 39.34 34.38 -20.07
CA VAL A 535 40.35 33.67 -20.86
C VAL A 535 41.60 33.42 -20.04
N ASP A 536 42.02 34.44 -19.28
CA ASP A 536 43.22 34.37 -18.44
C ASP A 536 42.94 33.81 -17.03
N THR A 537 41.68 33.56 -16.72
CA THR A 537 41.22 33.13 -15.41
C THR A 537 40.26 31.93 -15.55
N PRO A 538 40.75 30.78 -16.06
CA PRO A 538 39.90 29.58 -16.15
C PRO A 538 39.45 29.10 -14.78
N ILE A 539 38.22 28.55 -14.72
CA ILE A 539 37.58 28.06 -13.51
C ILE A 539 37.39 26.55 -13.60
N TYR A 540 37.80 25.86 -12.55
CA TYR A 540 37.54 24.44 -12.34
C TYR A 540 36.58 24.26 -11.18
N VAL A 541 35.53 23.45 -11.38
CA VAL A 541 34.48 23.19 -10.39
C VAL A 541 34.50 21.72 -9.99
N THR A 542 34.43 21.46 -8.71
CA THR A 542 34.22 20.15 -8.13
C THR A 542 32.75 20.05 -7.64
N PHE A 543 31.96 19.26 -8.35
CA PHE A 543 30.55 18.97 -7.97
C PHE A 543 30.53 17.74 -7.07
N TYR A 544 29.91 17.86 -5.89
CA TYR A 544 29.75 16.74 -4.99
C TYR A 544 28.47 15.97 -5.31
N GLY A 545 28.54 14.64 -5.21
CA GLY A 545 27.47 13.74 -5.55
C GLY A 545 27.59 12.38 -4.84
N THR A 546 26.82 11.43 -5.29
CA THR A 546 26.89 10.03 -4.85
C THR A 546 26.45 9.11 -5.99
N GLY A 547 26.79 7.80 -5.90
CA GLY A 547 26.41 6.82 -6.91
C GLY A 547 27.17 6.89 -8.22
N ILE A 548 28.34 7.52 -8.23
CA ILE A 548 29.16 7.82 -9.44
C ILE A 548 30.39 6.90 -9.53
N ARG A 549 30.95 6.49 -8.38
CA ARG A 549 32.29 5.84 -8.28
C ARG A 549 32.40 4.51 -9.04
N ASN A 550 31.30 3.77 -9.21
CA ASN A 550 31.29 2.47 -9.89
C ASN A 550 31.19 2.59 -11.42
N ARG A 551 31.42 3.76 -11.98
CA ARG A 551 31.44 3.98 -13.43
C ARG A 551 32.39 3.00 -14.13
N SER A 552 32.03 2.53 -15.30
CA SER A 552 32.85 1.62 -16.10
C SER A 552 34.13 2.31 -16.64
N SER A 553 34.01 3.59 -16.99
CA SER A 553 35.12 4.41 -17.52
C SER A 553 34.87 5.90 -17.28
N LEU A 554 35.92 6.70 -17.18
CA LEU A 554 35.81 8.17 -17.17
C LEU A 554 35.19 8.70 -18.47
N ASN A 555 35.45 8.05 -19.60
CA ASN A 555 34.85 8.41 -20.88
C ASN A 555 33.35 8.23 -20.97
N ASN A 556 32.80 7.45 -20.07
CA ASN A 556 31.34 7.23 -19.95
C ASN A 556 30.69 8.18 -18.95
N VAL A 557 31.41 9.19 -18.49
CA VAL A 557 30.88 10.28 -17.65
C VAL A 557 30.82 11.55 -18.48
N THR A 558 29.60 12.06 -18.64
CA THR A 558 29.34 13.35 -19.29
C THR A 558 28.75 14.32 -18.27
N LEU A 559 29.36 15.51 -18.15
CA LEU A 559 28.76 16.61 -17.41
C LEU A 559 28.25 17.65 -18.42
N THR A 560 26.97 17.93 -18.33
CA THR A 560 26.27 18.90 -19.20
C THR A 560 25.96 20.16 -18.41
N ILE A 561 26.42 21.30 -18.83
CA ILE A 561 26.16 22.60 -18.23
C ILE A 561 25.50 23.49 -19.30
N ASN A 562 24.28 23.96 -19.04
CA ASN A 562 23.47 24.72 -20.00
C ASN A 562 23.33 24.04 -21.38
N GLY A 563 23.22 22.71 -21.42
CA GLY A 563 23.15 21.91 -22.64
C GLY A 563 24.53 21.67 -23.32
N ILE A 564 25.61 22.23 -22.80
CA ILE A 564 26.96 22.08 -23.34
C ILE A 564 27.73 21.00 -22.55
N SER A 565 28.30 20.02 -23.23
CA SER A 565 29.18 19.03 -22.61
C SER A 565 30.53 19.68 -22.26
N VAL A 566 30.92 19.58 -20.98
CA VAL A 566 32.18 20.13 -20.48
C VAL A 566 33.19 19.02 -20.19
N PRO A 567 34.51 19.29 -20.31
CA PRO A 567 35.52 18.30 -20.02
C PRO A 567 35.50 17.86 -18.55
N VAL A 568 35.34 16.56 -18.32
CA VAL A 568 35.44 15.93 -17.00
C VAL A 568 36.85 15.40 -16.80
N THR A 569 37.51 15.88 -15.75
CA THR A 569 38.89 15.46 -15.43
C THR A 569 38.96 14.37 -14.37
N TYR A 570 37.93 14.26 -13.56
CA TYR A 570 37.78 13.23 -12.55
C TYR A 570 36.29 12.98 -12.26
N ALA A 571 35.93 11.73 -12.02
CA ALA A 571 34.62 11.35 -11.48
C ALA A 571 34.80 10.11 -10.60
N GLY A 572 34.41 10.15 -9.36
CA GLY A 572 34.54 9.01 -8.42
C GLY A 572 34.58 9.43 -6.97
N LEU A 573 35.18 8.60 -6.12
CA LEU A 573 35.22 8.78 -4.66
C LEU A 573 35.87 10.14 -4.29
N THR A 574 35.22 10.86 -3.38
CA THR A 574 35.83 12.02 -2.73
C THR A 574 36.81 11.54 -1.63
N PRO A 575 38.10 11.87 -1.71
CA PRO A 575 39.07 11.42 -0.72
C PRO A 575 38.71 11.84 0.71
N GLY A 576 38.75 10.89 1.66
CA GLY A 576 38.47 11.15 3.07
C GLY A 576 37.01 11.16 3.45
N PHE A 577 36.07 10.96 2.52
CA PHE A 577 34.63 10.98 2.80
C PHE A 577 33.92 9.69 2.33
N THR A 578 33.51 8.86 3.27
CA THR A 578 32.81 7.61 2.96
C THR A 578 31.43 7.89 2.32
N GLY A 579 31.18 7.28 1.16
CA GLY A 579 29.90 7.41 0.45
C GLY A 579 29.80 8.64 -0.48
N LEU A 580 30.64 9.67 -0.28
CA LEU A 580 30.63 10.88 -1.09
C LEU A 580 31.45 10.68 -2.38
N ASP A 581 30.90 11.09 -3.51
CA ASP A 581 31.53 11.13 -4.81
C ASP A 581 31.70 12.57 -5.28
N GLN A 582 32.60 12.78 -6.27
CA GLN A 582 32.80 14.08 -6.90
C GLN A 582 32.99 13.95 -8.41
N ILE A 583 32.61 15.00 -9.14
CA ILE A 583 32.97 15.22 -10.56
C ILE A 583 33.73 16.53 -10.66
N ASN A 584 34.94 16.47 -11.23
CA ASN A 584 35.75 17.65 -11.46
C ASN A 584 35.67 18.03 -12.94
N ALA A 585 35.38 19.30 -13.23
CA ALA A 585 35.23 19.79 -14.60
C ALA A 585 35.77 21.22 -14.75
N GLY A 586 36.36 21.50 -15.91
CA GLY A 586 36.71 22.86 -16.30
C GLY A 586 35.54 23.55 -17.00
N LEU A 587 35.23 24.78 -16.62
CA LEU A 587 34.22 25.58 -17.31
C LEU A 587 34.75 26.04 -18.67
N VAL A 588 33.93 25.90 -19.72
CA VAL A 588 34.27 26.33 -21.08
C VAL A 588 33.82 27.78 -21.31
N LEU A 589 34.60 28.55 -22.10
CA LEU A 589 34.34 29.99 -22.32
C LEU A 589 32.96 30.29 -22.92
N SER A 590 32.35 29.33 -23.62
CA SER A 590 30.98 29.47 -24.16
C SER A 590 29.89 29.59 -23.08
N LEU A 591 30.21 29.32 -21.81
CA LEU A 591 29.30 29.52 -20.66
C LEU A 591 29.34 30.93 -20.07
N ARG A 592 30.30 31.76 -20.51
CA ARG A 592 30.50 33.13 -20.00
C ARG A 592 29.26 33.99 -20.21
N GLY A 593 28.79 34.63 -19.17
CA GLY A 593 27.63 35.52 -19.21
C GLY A 593 26.29 34.79 -19.26
N ALA A 594 26.25 33.46 -19.08
CA ALA A 594 25.00 32.68 -19.15
C ALA A 594 24.10 32.83 -17.90
N GLY A 595 24.62 33.41 -16.80
CA GLY A 595 23.89 33.58 -15.56
C GLY A 595 23.67 32.26 -14.82
N VAL A 596 22.49 32.11 -14.19
CA VAL A 596 22.12 30.88 -13.48
C VAL A 596 21.73 29.80 -14.49
N ILE A 597 22.51 28.72 -14.52
CA ILE A 597 22.41 27.66 -15.53
C ILE A 597 22.38 26.26 -14.91
N ASN A 598 21.73 25.34 -15.62
CA ASN A 598 21.56 23.96 -15.22
C ASN A 598 22.79 23.10 -15.40
N VAL A 599 23.04 22.21 -14.43
CA VAL A 599 24.11 21.21 -14.44
C VAL A 599 23.48 19.83 -14.20
N ALA A 600 23.81 18.87 -15.06
CA ALA A 600 23.44 17.48 -14.91
C ALA A 600 24.58 16.55 -15.33
N ALA A 601 24.70 15.41 -14.66
CA ALA A 601 25.66 14.37 -15.00
C ALA A 601 24.96 13.17 -15.64
N THR A 602 25.67 12.49 -16.56
CA THR A 602 25.31 11.17 -17.07
C THR A 602 26.47 10.23 -16.84
N VAL A 603 26.26 9.09 -16.21
CA VAL A 603 27.26 8.07 -15.87
C VAL A 603 26.80 6.74 -16.40
N ASP A 604 27.55 6.12 -17.31
CA ASP A 604 27.16 4.84 -17.96
C ASP A 604 25.70 4.84 -18.50
N GLY A 605 25.26 6.00 -19.01
CA GLY A 605 23.90 6.18 -19.51
C GLY A 605 22.83 6.57 -18.45
N ALA A 606 23.10 6.40 -17.15
CA ALA A 606 22.20 6.84 -16.08
C ALA A 606 22.35 8.35 -15.84
N LYS A 607 21.21 9.06 -15.75
CA LYS A 607 21.19 10.52 -15.56
C LYS A 607 21.02 10.90 -14.09
N SER A 608 21.72 11.96 -13.65
CA SER A 608 21.52 12.58 -12.34
C SER A 608 20.28 13.50 -12.31
N ASN A 609 19.94 13.97 -11.10
CA ASN A 609 19.13 15.18 -10.91
C ASN A 609 19.85 16.40 -11.52
N THR A 610 19.12 17.52 -11.62
CA THR A 610 19.63 18.80 -12.11
C THR A 610 19.85 19.76 -10.94
N VAL A 611 21.05 20.35 -10.89
CA VAL A 611 21.43 21.44 -9.97
C VAL A 611 21.82 22.67 -10.79
N THR A 612 22.13 23.80 -10.13
CA THR A 612 22.46 25.06 -10.82
C THR A 612 23.76 25.64 -10.35
N ILE A 613 24.41 26.43 -11.20
CA ILE A 613 25.53 27.35 -10.89
C ILE A 613 25.28 28.68 -11.57
N ASP A 614 25.97 29.75 -11.16
CA ASP A 614 25.91 31.06 -11.82
C ASP A 614 27.28 31.38 -12.48
N VAL A 615 27.29 31.68 -13.79
CA VAL A 615 28.47 31.96 -14.58
C VAL A 615 28.31 33.29 -15.29
N GLN A 616 29.25 34.24 -14.98
CA GLN A 616 29.32 35.56 -15.57
C GLN A 616 30.52 35.75 -16.52
#